data_ea9d6a933d24a3034cfcbc29b034065f
#
_entry.id   ea9d6a933d24a3034cfcbc29b034065f
#
_cell.length_a   1.000
_cell.length_b   1.000
_cell.length_c   1.000
_cell.angle_alpha   90.00
_cell.angle_beta   90.00
_cell.angle_gamma   90.00
#
_symmetry.space_group_name_H-M   'P 1'
#
loop_
_entity.id
_entity.type
_entity.pdbx_description
1 polymer ?
#
loop_
_entity_poly.entity_id
_entity_poly.type
_entity_poly.pdbx_seq_one_letter_code
_entity_poly.pdbx_strand_id
1 'polypeptide(L)'
;MSDKWQAINDFWNSFGLIAYDEQSVPDDAQMPYIAYSAAISNFEEPVPISASVYYRSTSWVDISHKVDEISAAIGTYYLQKINDGYMFVDRASPFAQRMSDPDDDMVRRVYINLMVEFFTKT
;
A
#
# COMPACT_ATOMS: atom_id res chain seq x y z
N MET A 1 5.68 -17.59 -12.07
CA MET A 1 5.44 -16.29 -11.42
C MET A 1 4.10 -16.31 -10.71
N SER A 2 4.03 -15.74 -9.54
CA SER A 2 2.77 -15.73 -8.79
C SER A 2 1.95 -14.50 -9.15
N ASP A 3 0.70 -14.72 -9.56
CA ASP A 3 -0.27 -13.64 -9.75
C ASP A 3 -0.52 -12.86 -8.47
N LYS A 4 -0.29 -13.49 -7.32
CA LYS A 4 -0.52 -12.88 -6.02
C LYS A 4 0.42 -11.71 -5.77
N TRP A 5 1.69 -11.86 -6.12
CA TRP A 5 2.65 -10.76 -6.03
C TRP A 5 2.29 -9.62 -6.98
N GLN A 6 1.90 -9.96 -8.21
CA GLN A 6 1.50 -8.97 -9.19
C GLN A 6 0.23 -8.24 -8.74
N ALA A 7 -0.70 -8.96 -8.14
CA ALA A 7 -1.95 -8.36 -7.63
C ALA A 7 -1.67 -7.33 -6.53
N ILE A 8 -0.73 -7.62 -5.63
CA ILE A 8 -0.34 -6.68 -4.58
C ILE A 8 0.30 -5.43 -5.20
N ASN A 9 1.19 -5.61 -6.16
CA ASN A 9 1.81 -4.49 -6.86
C ASN A 9 0.76 -3.65 -7.59
N ASP A 10 -0.15 -4.29 -8.31
CA ASP A 10 -1.21 -3.60 -9.06
C ASP A 10 -2.13 -2.82 -8.13
N PHE A 11 -2.47 -3.40 -6.98
CA PHE A 11 -3.28 -2.72 -5.99
C PHE A 11 -2.65 -1.39 -5.58
N TRP A 12 -1.38 -1.42 -5.15
CA TRP A 12 -0.70 -0.21 -4.70
C TRP A 12 -0.49 0.80 -5.83
N ASN A 13 -0.34 0.36 -7.07
CA ASN A 13 -0.18 1.25 -8.22
C ASN A 13 -1.50 1.82 -8.75
N SER A 14 -2.64 1.44 -8.17
CA SER A 14 -3.95 1.86 -8.66
C SER A 14 -4.40 3.24 -8.17
N PHE A 15 -3.58 3.91 -7.35
CA PHE A 15 -3.97 5.17 -6.68
C PHE A 15 -3.39 6.43 -7.33
N GLY A 16 -2.88 6.31 -8.55
CA GLY A 16 -2.33 7.46 -9.27
C GLY A 16 -0.92 7.88 -8.87
N LEU A 17 -0.28 7.11 -7.99
CA LEU A 17 1.12 7.29 -7.62
C LEU A 17 1.90 6.06 -8.06
N ILE A 18 3.20 6.23 -8.33
CA ILE A 18 4.06 5.08 -8.56
C ILE A 18 4.27 4.40 -7.21
N ALA A 19 4.05 3.09 -7.16
CA ALA A 19 4.31 2.28 -5.99
C ALA A 19 5.51 1.38 -6.26
N TYR A 20 6.49 1.47 -5.37
CA TYR A 20 7.71 0.66 -5.42
C TYR A 20 7.70 -0.37 -4.31
N ASP A 21 8.30 -1.52 -4.53
CA ASP A 21 8.72 -2.39 -3.43
C ASP A 21 9.72 -1.59 -2.58
N GLU A 22 9.54 -1.58 -1.26
CA GLU A 22 10.37 -0.74 -0.38
C GLU A 22 11.86 -1.07 -0.45
N GLN A 23 12.21 -2.27 -0.91
CA GLN A 23 13.59 -2.68 -1.08
C GLN A 23 14.18 -2.28 -2.43
N SER A 24 13.37 -1.70 -3.30
CA SER A 24 13.77 -1.38 -4.68
C SER A 24 13.39 0.05 -5.07
N VAL A 25 13.27 0.95 -4.10
CA VAL A 25 12.98 2.35 -4.39
C VAL A 25 14.22 2.99 -5.01
N PRO A 26 14.11 3.56 -6.24
CA PRO A 26 15.26 4.23 -6.85
C PRO A 26 15.73 5.43 -6.02
N ASP A 27 17.02 5.69 -6.01
CA ASP A 27 17.60 6.83 -5.28
C ASP A 27 17.06 8.17 -5.78
N ASP A 28 16.66 8.23 -7.04
CA ASP A 28 16.11 9.44 -7.66
C ASP A 28 14.59 9.47 -7.73
N ALA A 29 13.92 8.58 -6.98
CA ALA A 29 12.46 8.55 -6.95
C ALA A 29 11.89 9.91 -6.52
N GLN A 30 10.90 10.37 -7.26
CA GLN A 30 10.29 11.67 -7.02
C GLN A 30 9.01 11.49 -6.18
N MET A 31 8.88 12.28 -5.13
CA MET A 31 7.63 12.31 -4.35
C MET A 31 6.57 13.09 -5.14
N PRO A 32 5.29 12.71 -5.02
CA PRO A 32 4.79 11.66 -4.12
C PRO A 32 4.95 10.26 -4.72
N TYR A 33 5.18 9.29 -3.83
CA TYR A 33 5.21 7.88 -4.22
C TYR A 33 4.78 7.00 -3.04
N ILE A 34 4.55 5.73 -3.32
CA ILE A 34 4.24 4.71 -2.31
C ILE A 34 5.40 3.72 -2.28
N ALA A 35 5.83 3.32 -1.08
CA ALA A 35 6.79 2.24 -0.90
C ALA A 35 6.11 1.15 -0.07
N TYR A 36 5.86 -0.02 -0.67
CA TYR A 36 5.12 -1.09 0.01
C TYR A 36 6.04 -2.22 0.42
N SER A 37 5.63 -2.92 1.48
CA SER A 37 6.33 -4.10 1.98
C SER A 37 5.80 -5.35 1.28
N ALA A 38 6.72 -6.22 0.89
CA ALA A 38 6.40 -7.52 0.29
C ALA A 38 6.85 -8.68 1.17
N ALA A 39 6.99 -8.47 2.47
CA ALA A 39 7.42 -9.50 3.41
C ALA A 39 6.25 -10.41 3.76
N ILE A 40 6.08 -11.48 2.99
CA ILE A 40 4.95 -12.41 3.11
C ILE A 40 5.50 -13.82 3.31
N SER A 41 5.06 -14.47 4.39
CA SER A 41 5.49 -15.83 4.72
C SER A 41 4.82 -16.88 3.85
N ASN A 42 3.50 -16.74 3.63
CA ASN A 42 2.74 -17.63 2.77
C ASN A 42 1.44 -16.94 2.37
N PHE A 43 0.73 -17.53 1.41
CA PHE A 43 -0.53 -16.98 0.91
C PHE A 43 -1.76 -17.79 1.31
N GLU A 44 -1.62 -18.76 2.19
CA GLU A 44 -2.72 -19.64 2.59
C GLU A 44 -3.61 -19.04 3.67
N GLU A 45 -3.08 -18.08 4.41
CA GLU A 45 -3.77 -17.39 5.50
C GLU A 45 -3.84 -15.91 5.21
N PRO A 46 -4.73 -15.16 5.87
CA PRO A 46 -4.69 -13.71 5.80
C PRO A 46 -3.31 -13.20 6.19
N VAL A 47 -2.77 -12.30 5.39
CA VAL A 47 -1.44 -11.74 5.62
C VAL A 47 -1.50 -10.24 5.79
N PRO A 48 -0.73 -9.67 6.73
CA PRO A 48 -0.62 -8.23 6.83
C PRO A 48 0.28 -7.72 5.70
N ILE A 49 -0.17 -6.64 5.07
CA ILE A 49 0.68 -5.89 4.15
C ILE A 49 0.68 -4.44 4.58
N SER A 50 1.73 -3.73 4.24
CA SER A 50 1.88 -2.34 4.64
C SER A 50 2.55 -1.54 3.55
N ALA A 51 2.37 -0.23 3.63
CA ALA A 51 3.05 0.69 2.73
C ALA A 51 3.21 2.04 3.40
N SER A 52 4.20 2.79 2.95
CA SER A 52 4.34 4.19 3.32
C SER A 52 4.02 5.05 2.11
N VAL A 53 3.19 6.06 2.31
CA VAL A 53 2.92 7.10 1.32
C VAL A 53 3.81 8.28 1.67
N TYR A 54 4.53 8.81 0.69
CA TYR A 54 5.48 9.91 0.88
C TYR A 54 5.08 11.11 0.02
N TYR A 55 4.99 12.27 0.65
CA TYR A 55 4.80 13.55 -0.03
C TYR A 55 5.85 14.54 0.45
N ARG A 56 6.35 15.36 -0.46
CA ARG A 56 7.22 16.48 -0.09
C ARG A 56 6.34 17.73 0.06
N SER A 57 6.12 18.14 1.30
CA SER A 57 5.22 19.24 1.65
C SER A 57 5.41 19.64 3.11
N THR A 58 5.12 20.88 3.45
CA THR A 58 5.01 21.31 4.85
C THR A 58 3.59 21.09 5.40
N SER A 59 2.65 20.69 4.54
CA SER A 59 1.24 20.49 4.88
C SER A 59 0.90 19.00 4.85
N TRP A 60 -0.08 18.62 5.67
CA TRP A 60 -0.64 17.28 5.67
C TRP A 60 -1.84 17.12 4.72
N VAL A 61 -2.25 18.19 4.02
CA VAL A 61 -3.49 18.18 3.24
C VAL A 61 -3.44 17.17 2.09
N ASP A 62 -2.43 17.25 1.25
CA ASP A 62 -2.37 16.41 0.05
C ASP A 62 -2.22 14.93 0.39
N ILE A 63 -1.34 14.62 1.34
CA ILE A 63 -1.14 13.22 1.76
C ILE A 63 -2.40 12.67 2.43
N SER A 64 -3.11 13.51 3.20
CA SER A 64 -4.36 13.08 3.84
C SER A 64 -5.43 12.77 2.81
N HIS A 65 -5.54 13.57 1.75
CA HIS A 65 -6.48 13.30 0.65
C HIS A 65 -6.15 11.97 -0.04
N LYS A 66 -4.86 11.67 -0.24
CA LYS A 66 -4.46 10.40 -0.85
C LYS A 66 -4.80 9.22 0.06
N VAL A 67 -4.57 9.33 1.35
CA VAL A 67 -4.93 8.30 2.32
C VAL A 67 -6.45 8.08 2.34
N ASP A 68 -7.23 9.16 2.28
CA ASP A 68 -8.69 9.07 2.20
C ASP A 68 -9.14 8.38 0.91
N GLU A 69 -8.46 8.64 -0.20
CA GLU A 69 -8.73 7.98 -1.48
C GLU A 69 -8.50 6.48 -1.38
N ILE A 70 -7.39 6.07 -0.75
CA ILE A 70 -7.09 4.65 -0.53
C ILE A 70 -8.16 4.01 0.35
N SER A 71 -8.53 4.69 1.43
CA SER A 71 -9.58 4.21 2.34
C SER A 71 -10.91 4.05 1.62
N ALA A 72 -11.28 5.02 0.78
CA ALA A 72 -12.54 4.98 0.02
C ALA A 72 -12.54 3.84 -1.01
N ALA A 73 -11.40 3.58 -1.64
CA ALA A 73 -11.27 2.49 -2.62
C ALA A 73 -11.47 1.13 -1.95
N ILE A 74 -11.01 0.98 -0.71
CA ILE A 74 -11.22 -0.26 0.06
C ILE A 74 -12.70 -0.38 0.45
N GLY A 75 -13.33 0.73 0.85
CA GLY A 75 -14.73 0.73 1.27
C GLY A 75 -14.95 -0.23 2.41
N THR A 76 -15.97 -1.10 2.30
CA THR A 76 -16.20 -2.18 3.26
C THR A 76 -15.11 -3.24 3.12
N TYR A 77 -14.74 -3.56 1.90
CA TYR A 77 -13.60 -4.37 1.53
C TYR A 77 -13.31 -4.14 0.04
N TYR A 78 -12.12 -4.52 -0.39
CA TYR A 78 -11.71 -4.44 -1.79
C TYR A 78 -11.53 -5.85 -2.32
N LEU A 79 -12.05 -6.13 -3.50
CA LEU A 79 -11.94 -7.43 -4.14
C LEU A 79 -11.36 -7.26 -5.53
N GLN A 80 -10.23 -7.92 -5.79
CA GLN A 80 -9.56 -7.87 -7.08
C GLN A 80 -9.51 -9.28 -7.67
N LYS A 81 -9.96 -9.41 -8.92
CA LYS A 81 -9.88 -10.68 -9.62
C LYS A 81 -8.44 -10.96 -10.04
N ILE A 82 -8.00 -12.20 -9.84
CA ILE A 82 -6.73 -12.71 -10.34
C ILE A 82 -7.02 -13.97 -11.17
N ASN A 83 -5.99 -14.58 -11.77
CA ASN A 83 -6.22 -15.65 -12.75
C ASN A 83 -7.03 -16.83 -12.22
N ASP A 84 -6.78 -17.25 -10.99
CA ASP A 84 -7.42 -18.45 -10.42
C ASP A 84 -8.25 -18.17 -9.19
N GLY A 85 -8.67 -16.91 -9.01
CA GLY A 85 -9.48 -16.54 -7.87
C GLY A 85 -9.56 -15.06 -7.62
N TYR A 86 -9.48 -14.67 -6.36
CA TYR A 86 -9.64 -13.28 -5.93
C TYR A 86 -8.66 -12.93 -4.82
N MET A 87 -8.26 -11.66 -4.81
CA MET A 87 -7.54 -11.05 -3.68
C MET A 87 -8.52 -10.13 -2.94
N PHE A 88 -8.69 -10.39 -1.65
CA PHE A 88 -9.54 -9.62 -0.75
C PHE A 88 -8.63 -8.72 0.09
N VAL A 89 -8.96 -7.43 0.16
CA VAL A 89 -8.18 -6.47 0.94
C VAL A 89 -9.10 -5.75 1.92
N ASP A 90 -8.66 -5.68 3.17
CA ASP A 90 -9.36 -4.94 4.21
C ASP A 90 -8.35 -4.16 5.05
N ARG A 91 -8.85 -3.26 5.88
CA ARG A 91 -8.01 -2.47 6.77
C ARG A 91 -7.54 -3.30 7.95
N ALA A 92 -6.29 -3.11 8.32
CA ALA A 92 -5.83 -3.54 9.64
C ALA A 92 -6.03 -2.38 10.62
N SER A 93 -5.73 -2.58 11.88
CA SER A 93 -5.86 -1.58 12.92
C SER A 93 -4.51 -1.38 13.62
N PRO A 94 -3.98 -0.16 13.65
CA PRO A 94 -4.52 1.04 13.03
C PRO A 94 -4.38 1.00 11.50
N PHE A 95 -5.33 1.60 10.81
CA PHE A 95 -5.28 1.66 9.35
C PHE A 95 -4.14 2.55 8.86
N ALA A 96 -4.03 3.75 9.42
CA ALA A 96 -3.08 4.75 8.95
C ALA A 96 -2.46 5.50 10.13
N GLN A 97 -1.16 5.76 10.05
CA GLN A 97 -0.40 6.49 11.07
C GLN A 97 0.50 7.52 10.41
N ARG A 98 0.43 8.76 10.89
CA ARG A 98 1.38 9.79 10.47
C ARG A 98 2.74 9.49 11.11
N MET A 99 3.78 9.62 10.29
CA MET A 99 5.15 9.38 10.72
C MET A 99 5.99 10.62 10.46
N SER A 100 6.84 10.98 11.40
CA SER A 100 7.81 12.06 11.21
C SER A 100 9.05 11.55 10.53
N ASP A 101 9.67 12.39 9.70
CA ASP A 101 11.02 12.14 9.21
C ASP A 101 11.96 13.02 10.02
N PRO A 102 12.84 12.44 10.85
CA PRO A 102 13.73 13.24 11.69
C PRO A 102 14.81 13.99 10.90
N ASP A 103 15.06 13.59 9.66
CA ASP A 103 16.13 14.17 8.85
C ASP A 103 15.64 15.22 7.86
N ASP A 104 14.32 15.29 7.59
CA ASP A 104 13.79 16.21 6.60
C ASP A 104 12.35 16.60 6.97
N ASP A 105 12.16 17.83 7.42
CA ASP A 105 10.85 18.34 7.83
C ASP A 105 9.94 18.70 6.65
N MET A 106 10.43 18.58 5.43
CA MET A 106 9.64 18.74 4.21
C MET A 106 9.00 17.44 3.74
N VAL A 107 9.27 16.33 4.44
CA VAL A 107 8.70 15.02 4.08
C VAL A 107 7.51 14.74 4.98
N ARG A 108 6.39 14.36 4.36
CA ARG A 108 5.20 13.85 5.05
C ARG A 108 5.06 12.39 4.70
N ARG A 109 4.89 11.56 5.72
CA ARG A 109 4.79 10.11 5.55
C ARG A 109 3.59 9.60 6.33
N VAL A 110 2.79 8.76 5.69
CA VAL A 110 1.72 8.02 6.37
C VAL A 110 1.96 6.53 6.13
N TYR A 111 1.98 5.78 7.22
CA TYR A 111 2.14 4.34 7.20
C TYR A 111 0.76 3.69 7.21
N ILE A 112 0.51 2.81 6.23
CA ILE A 112 -0.79 2.17 6.02
C ILE A 112 -0.67 0.68 6.29
N ASN A 113 -1.60 0.14 7.06
CA ASN A 113 -1.66 -1.28 7.39
C ASN A 113 -2.94 -1.89 6.86
N LEU A 114 -2.80 -2.98 6.14
CA LEU A 114 -3.92 -3.72 5.54
C LEU A 114 -3.78 -5.20 5.83
N MET A 115 -4.89 -5.91 5.67
CA MET A 115 -4.94 -7.36 5.67
C MET A 115 -5.36 -7.83 4.28
N VAL A 116 -4.67 -8.83 3.77
CA VAL A 116 -4.97 -9.39 2.45
C VAL A 116 -5.22 -10.89 2.60
N GLU A 117 -6.25 -11.36 1.92
CA GLU A 117 -6.53 -12.78 1.87
C GLU A 117 -6.76 -13.19 0.42
N PHE A 118 -6.20 -14.35 0.05
CA PHE A 118 -6.33 -14.87 -1.30
C PHE A 118 -7.28 -16.07 -1.30
N PHE A 119 -8.26 -16.02 -2.18
CA PHE A 119 -9.21 -17.11 -2.41
C PHE A 119 -8.94 -17.66 -3.79
N THR A 120 -8.17 -18.73 -3.86
CA THR A 120 -7.73 -19.33 -5.10
C THR A 120 -8.07 -20.82 -5.11
N LYS A 121 -8.10 -21.40 -6.31
CA LYS A 121 -8.41 -22.82 -6.49
C LYS A 121 -7.26 -23.74 -6.08
N THR A 122 -6.07 -23.18 -6.01
CA THR A 122 -4.86 -23.98 -5.70
C THR A 122 -4.03 -23.34 -4.62
#